data_afb2586dd59bab4c821f530f0666ad05
#
_entry.id   afb2586dd59bab4c821f530f0666ad05
#
_cell.length_a   1.000
_cell.length_b   1.000
_cell.length_c   1.000
_cell.angle_alpha   90.00
_cell.angle_beta   90.00
_cell.angle_gamma   90.00
#
_symmetry.space_group_name_H-M   'P 1'
#
loop_
_entity.id
_entity.type
_entity.pdbx_description
1 polymer ?
#
loop_
_entity_poly.entity_id
_entity_poly.type
_entity_poly.pdbx_seq_one_letter_code
_entity_poly.pdbx_strand_id
1 'polypeptide(L)'
;MNELDQYVKRVLKVKYYVRYMDDFILLLKSKEECKKLKSIIEKFLNDNLKLSLNNKSRYYPYKMGVNFCGYRIFTTHKLLRVNSKKKIKKHVKHWNHLYSKGQLNIYNTMQSLNSWLGHTSHCNSFKLQRKILNNCNFLVNDKSYEYIENDLINLIENDSKKTS
;
A
#
# COMPACT_ATOMS: atom_id res chain seq x y z
N MET A 1 -11.60 0.96 -19.80
CA MET A 1 -10.19 1.29 -19.40
C MET A 1 -9.14 0.72 -20.34
N ASN A 2 -9.40 -0.37 -21.07
CA ASN A 2 -8.47 -0.88 -22.11
C ASN A 2 -8.16 0.20 -23.18
N GLU A 3 -9.15 0.98 -23.61
CA GLU A 3 -8.98 2.08 -24.56
C GLU A 3 -7.94 3.11 -24.07
N LEU A 4 -7.98 3.46 -22.78
CA LEU A 4 -6.97 4.34 -22.19
C LEU A 4 -5.56 3.74 -22.27
N ASP A 5 -5.42 2.43 -21.99
CA ASP A 5 -4.12 1.74 -22.04
C ASP A 5 -3.56 1.77 -23.48
N GLN A 6 -4.40 1.49 -24.47
CA GLN A 6 -4.02 1.55 -25.89
C GLN A 6 -3.63 2.98 -26.29
N TYR A 7 -4.42 3.97 -25.89
CA TYR A 7 -4.15 5.37 -26.18
C TYR A 7 -2.81 5.82 -25.59
N VAL A 8 -2.59 5.57 -24.31
CA VAL A 8 -1.35 5.95 -23.60
C VAL A 8 -0.12 5.26 -24.20
N LYS A 9 -0.24 3.96 -24.53
CA LYS A 9 0.89 3.16 -25.02
C LYS A 9 1.16 3.36 -26.51
N ARG A 10 0.14 3.39 -27.35
CA ARG A 10 0.28 3.39 -28.83
C ARG A 10 0.26 4.78 -29.43
N VAL A 11 -0.60 5.68 -28.91
CA VAL A 11 -0.75 7.03 -29.45
C VAL A 11 0.20 8.00 -28.75
N LEU A 12 0.13 8.07 -27.41
CA LEU A 12 1.00 8.96 -26.62
C LEU A 12 2.43 8.40 -26.46
N LYS A 13 2.63 7.11 -26.73
CA LYS A 13 3.93 6.41 -26.67
C LYS A 13 4.65 6.59 -25.34
N VAL A 14 3.90 6.67 -24.23
CA VAL A 14 4.48 6.79 -22.88
C VAL A 14 5.20 5.51 -22.51
N LYS A 15 6.51 5.61 -22.29
CA LYS A 15 7.37 4.44 -21.99
C LYS A 15 7.02 3.80 -20.66
N TYR A 16 6.86 4.60 -19.61
CA TYR A 16 6.64 4.13 -18.24
C TYR A 16 5.22 4.48 -17.81
N TYR A 17 4.36 3.50 -17.93
CA TYR A 17 2.94 3.54 -17.59
C TYR A 17 2.56 2.27 -16.83
N VAL A 18 1.85 2.43 -15.73
CA VAL A 18 1.25 1.34 -14.96
C VAL A 18 -0.16 1.73 -14.52
N ARG A 19 -1.09 0.80 -14.59
CA ARG A 19 -2.46 0.97 -14.11
C ARG A 19 -2.90 -0.22 -13.28
N TYR A 20 -3.65 0.08 -12.24
CA TYR A 20 -4.37 -0.90 -11.44
C TYR A 20 -5.80 -0.37 -11.24
N MET A 21 -6.78 -1.05 -11.83
CA MET A 21 -8.18 -0.61 -11.90
C MET A 21 -8.30 0.81 -12.46
N ASP A 22 -8.73 1.76 -11.63
CA ASP A 22 -8.93 3.17 -11.98
C ASP A 22 -7.71 4.04 -11.69
N ASP A 23 -6.77 3.55 -10.89
CA ASP A 23 -5.54 4.26 -10.57
C ASP A 23 -4.46 4.00 -11.61
N PHE A 24 -3.83 5.05 -12.15
CA PHE A 24 -2.72 4.91 -13.06
C PHE A 24 -1.58 5.91 -12.75
N ILE A 25 -0.39 5.53 -13.15
CA ILE A 25 0.84 6.31 -12.97
C ILE A 25 1.59 6.38 -14.29
N LEU A 26 2.10 7.57 -14.59
CA LEU A 26 3.04 7.82 -15.68
C LEU A 26 4.33 8.41 -15.11
N LEU A 27 5.48 7.92 -15.55
CA LEU A 27 6.75 8.53 -15.24
C LEU A 27 7.25 9.29 -16.48
N LEU A 28 7.44 10.59 -16.33
CA LEU A 28 7.76 11.53 -17.39
C LEU A 28 9.02 12.32 -17.05
N LYS A 29 9.63 12.96 -18.03
CA LYS A 29 10.92 13.62 -17.86
C LYS A 29 10.83 15.01 -17.22
N SER A 30 9.76 15.76 -17.50
CA SER A 30 9.60 17.13 -17.02
C SER A 30 8.21 17.43 -16.48
N LYS A 31 8.11 18.51 -15.73
CA LYS A 31 6.83 19.01 -15.19
C LYS A 31 5.90 19.53 -16.31
N GLU A 32 6.47 20.14 -17.34
CA GLU A 32 5.77 20.66 -18.51
C GLU A 32 5.13 19.51 -19.28
N GLU A 33 5.87 18.43 -19.50
CA GLU A 33 5.36 17.19 -20.10
C GLU A 33 4.20 16.59 -19.27
N CYS A 34 4.34 16.56 -17.94
CA CYS A 34 3.28 16.11 -17.05
C CYS A 34 2.00 16.96 -17.19
N LYS A 35 2.15 18.29 -17.25
CA LYS A 35 1.01 19.21 -17.40
C LYS A 35 0.31 19.00 -18.75
N LYS A 36 1.09 18.92 -19.83
CA LYS A 36 0.58 18.69 -21.20
C LYS A 36 -0.16 17.34 -21.28
N LEU A 37 0.46 16.25 -20.84
CA LEU A 37 -0.16 14.92 -20.93
C LEU A 37 -1.38 14.78 -20.01
N LYS A 38 -1.39 15.43 -18.86
CA LYS A 38 -2.59 15.44 -18.01
C LYS A 38 -3.80 16.00 -18.76
N SER A 39 -3.65 17.16 -19.42
CA SER A 39 -4.75 17.77 -20.19
C SER A 39 -5.17 16.92 -21.39
N ILE A 40 -4.22 16.28 -22.07
CA ILE A 40 -4.52 15.39 -23.21
C ILE A 40 -5.30 14.16 -22.75
N ILE A 41 -4.87 13.53 -21.65
CA ILE A 41 -5.54 12.34 -21.10
C ILE A 41 -6.93 12.71 -20.57
N GLU A 42 -7.07 13.85 -19.89
CA GLU A 42 -8.37 14.34 -19.40
C GLU A 42 -9.35 14.55 -20.55
N LYS A 43 -8.91 15.20 -21.64
CA LYS A 43 -9.71 15.36 -22.85
C LYS A 43 -10.11 14.00 -23.45
N PHE A 44 -9.17 13.08 -23.60
CA PHE A 44 -9.46 11.72 -24.11
C PHE A 44 -10.50 11.00 -23.26
N LEU A 45 -10.35 11.04 -21.92
CA LEU A 45 -11.30 10.42 -20.99
C LEU A 45 -12.71 10.99 -21.13
N ASN A 46 -12.82 12.33 -21.23
CA ASN A 46 -14.11 12.99 -21.39
C ASN A 46 -14.76 12.68 -22.73
N ASP A 47 -14.01 12.80 -23.83
CA ASP A 47 -14.54 12.68 -25.17
C ASP A 47 -14.93 11.23 -25.52
N ASN A 48 -14.06 10.28 -25.19
CA ASN A 48 -14.19 8.89 -25.63
C ASN A 48 -14.83 7.95 -24.59
N LEU A 49 -14.60 8.19 -23.30
CA LEU A 49 -15.02 7.27 -22.24
C LEU A 49 -16.08 7.89 -21.31
N LYS A 50 -16.42 9.15 -21.46
CA LYS A 50 -17.34 9.89 -20.58
C LYS A 50 -16.90 9.83 -19.10
N LEU A 51 -15.59 9.80 -18.88
CA LEU A 51 -14.94 9.76 -17.57
C LEU A 51 -14.18 11.07 -17.31
N SER A 52 -13.98 11.41 -16.05
CA SER A 52 -13.18 12.55 -15.61
C SER A 52 -12.03 12.13 -14.70
N LEU A 53 -10.94 12.87 -14.71
CA LEU A 53 -9.87 12.68 -13.74
C LEU A 53 -10.34 13.07 -12.33
N ASN A 54 -9.95 12.28 -11.35
CA ASN A 54 -10.20 12.63 -9.95
C ASN A 54 -9.50 13.95 -9.59
N ASN A 55 -10.15 14.82 -8.81
CA ASN A 55 -9.60 16.10 -8.34
C ASN A 55 -8.27 15.97 -7.58
N LYS A 56 -7.96 14.77 -7.09
CA LYS A 56 -6.68 14.43 -6.44
C LYS A 56 -5.58 14.04 -7.43
N SER A 57 -5.88 13.94 -8.73
CA SER A 57 -4.90 13.63 -9.77
C SER A 57 -3.89 14.77 -9.91
N ARG A 58 -2.62 14.47 -9.62
CA ARG A 58 -1.53 15.45 -9.59
C ARG A 58 -0.21 14.84 -10.04
N TYR A 59 0.73 15.69 -10.39
CA TYR A 59 2.11 15.32 -10.67
C TYR A 59 3.05 15.91 -9.62
N TYR A 60 4.12 15.21 -9.32
CA TYR A 60 5.12 15.60 -8.33
C TYR A 60 6.45 14.87 -8.59
N PRO A 61 7.58 15.34 -8.02
CA PRO A 61 8.86 14.69 -8.20
C PRO A 61 8.85 13.25 -7.67
N TYR A 62 9.43 12.31 -8.43
CA TYR A 62 9.49 10.89 -8.08
C TYR A 62 10.17 10.61 -6.74
N LYS A 63 11.13 11.48 -6.34
CA LYS A 63 11.81 11.41 -5.02
C LYS A 63 10.85 11.47 -3.83
N MET A 64 9.67 12.05 -4.01
CA MET A 64 8.64 12.08 -2.95
C MET A 64 7.97 10.73 -2.73
N GLY A 65 8.21 9.74 -3.60
CA GLY A 65 7.53 8.45 -3.58
C GLY A 65 6.09 8.53 -4.05
N VAL A 66 5.60 7.47 -4.67
CA VAL A 66 4.28 7.38 -5.29
C VAL A 66 3.35 6.52 -4.43
N ASN A 67 2.15 7.02 -4.14
CA ASN A 67 1.12 6.23 -3.47
C ASN A 67 0.40 5.35 -4.48
N PHE A 68 0.56 4.02 -4.38
CA PHE A 68 -0.05 3.06 -5.28
C PHE A 68 -0.34 1.73 -4.56
N CYS A 69 -1.49 1.12 -4.80
CA CYS A 69 -1.90 -0.17 -4.23
C CYS A 69 -1.67 -0.31 -2.71
N GLY A 70 -1.96 0.74 -1.94
CA GLY A 70 -1.82 0.70 -0.47
C GLY A 70 -0.43 1.05 0.08
N TYR A 71 0.57 1.23 -0.79
CA TYR A 71 1.94 1.55 -0.42
C TYR A 71 2.36 2.95 -0.88
N ARG A 72 3.44 3.45 -0.29
CA ARG A 72 4.23 4.56 -0.82
C ARG A 72 5.52 4.00 -1.37
N ILE A 73 5.65 4.02 -2.69
CA ILE A 73 6.72 3.38 -3.44
C ILE A 73 7.78 4.41 -3.76
N PHE A 74 9.02 4.10 -3.40
CA PHE A 74 10.23 4.84 -3.75
C PHE A 74 11.07 4.00 -4.73
N THR A 75 12.14 4.55 -5.25
CA THR A 75 13.07 3.84 -6.15
C THR A 75 13.80 2.69 -5.47
N THR A 76 14.09 2.82 -4.17
CA THR A 76 14.87 1.86 -3.39
C THR A 76 14.05 1.01 -2.43
N HIS A 77 12.86 1.45 -2.04
CA HIS A 77 12.06 0.76 -1.02
C HIS A 77 10.57 1.09 -1.12
N LYS A 78 9.76 0.30 -0.45
CA LYS A 78 8.31 0.51 -0.30
C LYS A 78 7.97 0.72 1.17
N LEU A 79 7.08 1.64 1.47
CA LEU A 79 6.55 1.89 2.81
C LEU A 79 5.03 1.72 2.83
N LEU A 80 4.50 1.33 3.97
CA LEU A 80 3.06 1.33 4.19
C LEU A 80 2.51 2.76 4.23
N ARG A 81 1.35 3.00 3.63
CA ARG A 81 0.69 4.32 3.65
C ARG A 81 0.36 4.75 5.08
N VAL A 82 0.45 6.06 5.35
CA VAL A 82 0.18 6.64 6.68
C VAL A 82 -1.21 6.28 7.20
N ASN A 83 -2.22 6.27 6.34
CA ASN A 83 -3.60 5.92 6.73
C ASN A 83 -3.70 4.47 7.21
N SER A 84 -3.02 3.52 6.56
CA SER A 84 -2.97 2.12 6.98
C SER A 84 -2.30 1.97 8.35
N LYS A 85 -1.19 2.71 8.59
CA LYS A 85 -0.53 2.76 9.90
C LYS A 85 -1.44 3.32 11.01
N LYS A 86 -2.21 4.36 10.71
CA LYS A 86 -3.16 4.95 11.67
C LYS A 86 -4.31 3.98 11.96
N LYS A 87 -4.82 3.29 10.92
CA LYS A 87 -5.94 2.35 11.05
C LYS A 87 -5.58 1.18 11.96
N ILE A 88 -4.44 0.53 11.76
CA ILE A 88 -4.05 -0.62 12.61
C ILE A 88 -3.85 -0.19 14.07
N LYS A 89 -3.22 0.96 14.34
CA LYS A 89 -3.07 1.47 15.71
C LYS A 89 -4.41 1.68 16.40
N LYS A 90 -5.41 2.15 15.66
CA LYS A 90 -6.78 2.33 16.18
C LYS A 90 -7.45 0.99 16.46
N HIS A 91 -7.26 0.01 15.58
CA HIS A 91 -7.76 -1.36 15.79
C HIS A 91 -7.14 -2.00 17.04
N VAL A 92 -5.81 -1.94 17.20
CA VAL A 92 -5.13 -2.49 18.39
C VAL A 92 -5.65 -1.86 19.68
N LYS A 93 -5.81 -0.53 19.71
CA LYS A 93 -6.39 0.15 20.88
C LYS A 93 -7.81 -0.36 21.19
N HIS A 94 -8.62 -0.55 20.18
CA HIS A 94 -9.98 -1.08 20.31
C HIS A 94 -9.97 -2.54 20.79
N TRP A 95 -9.14 -3.40 20.20
CA TRP A 95 -9.00 -4.79 20.59
C TRP A 95 -8.54 -4.95 22.02
N ASN A 96 -7.53 -4.19 22.47
CA ASN A 96 -7.09 -4.20 23.87
C ASN A 96 -8.20 -3.77 24.84
N HIS A 97 -9.03 -2.82 24.46
CA HIS A 97 -10.19 -2.41 25.27
C HIS A 97 -11.25 -3.52 25.36
N LEU A 98 -11.53 -4.23 24.25
CA LEU A 98 -12.46 -5.37 24.28
C LEU A 98 -11.86 -6.53 25.08
N TYR A 99 -10.56 -6.76 24.97
CA TYR A 99 -9.85 -7.80 25.74
C TYR A 99 -9.93 -7.55 27.23
N SER A 100 -9.70 -6.33 27.71
CA SER A 100 -9.81 -5.98 29.13
C SER A 100 -11.22 -6.15 29.70
N LYS A 101 -12.25 -6.17 28.84
CA LYS A 101 -13.65 -6.43 29.19
C LYS A 101 -14.07 -7.90 29.05
N GLY A 102 -13.18 -8.79 28.61
CA GLY A 102 -13.54 -10.17 28.29
C GLY A 102 -14.44 -10.35 27.07
N GLN A 103 -14.57 -9.34 26.22
CA GLN A 103 -15.50 -9.28 25.08
C GLN A 103 -14.78 -9.46 23.72
N LEU A 104 -13.46 -9.72 23.72
CA LEU A 104 -12.72 -9.87 22.48
C LEU A 104 -13.00 -11.21 21.81
N ASN A 105 -13.46 -11.20 20.55
CA ASN A 105 -13.44 -12.39 19.73
C ASN A 105 -12.02 -12.59 19.16
N ILE A 106 -11.25 -13.48 19.83
CA ILE A 106 -9.84 -13.74 19.50
C ILE A 106 -9.70 -14.23 18.06
N TYR A 107 -10.54 -15.16 17.60
CA TYR A 107 -10.47 -15.72 16.24
C TYR A 107 -10.58 -14.65 15.16
N ASN A 108 -11.61 -13.82 15.20
CA ASN A 108 -11.81 -12.74 14.22
C ASN A 108 -10.68 -11.69 14.29
N THR A 109 -10.19 -11.41 15.51
CA THR A 109 -9.09 -10.47 15.74
C THR A 109 -7.79 -10.98 15.12
N MET A 110 -7.48 -12.27 15.31
CA MET A 110 -6.31 -12.91 14.73
C MET A 110 -6.37 -12.96 13.20
N GLN A 111 -7.53 -13.27 12.60
CA GLN A 111 -7.70 -13.19 11.14
C GLN A 111 -7.42 -11.78 10.62
N SER A 112 -7.94 -10.75 11.29
CA SER A 112 -7.72 -9.36 10.89
C SER A 112 -6.25 -8.94 11.05
N LEU A 113 -5.59 -9.37 12.12
CA LEU A 113 -4.17 -9.11 12.37
C LEU A 113 -3.28 -9.81 11.34
N ASN A 114 -3.52 -11.09 11.07
CA ASN A 114 -2.78 -11.87 10.07
C ASN A 114 -2.95 -11.31 8.65
N SER A 115 -4.15 -10.89 8.28
CA SER A 115 -4.39 -10.20 7.01
C SER A 115 -3.58 -8.90 6.91
N TRP A 116 -3.49 -8.13 8.00
CA TRP A 116 -2.66 -6.93 8.03
C TRP A 116 -1.16 -7.26 7.97
N LEU A 117 -0.68 -8.27 8.69
CA LEU A 117 0.71 -8.74 8.63
C LEU A 117 1.08 -9.19 7.21
N GLY A 118 0.25 -10.00 6.56
CA GLY A 118 0.43 -10.41 5.17
C GLY A 118 0.48 -9.21 4.21
N HIS A 119 -0.41 -8.21 4.38
CA HIS A 119 -0.34 -7.00 3.58
C HIS A 119 0.98 -6.23 3.81
N THR A 120 1.47 -6.15 5.04
CA THR A 120 2.67 -5.38 5.38
C THR A 120 3.98 -6.11 5.07
N SER A 121 3.98 -7.42 4.85
CA SER A 121 5.17 -8.21 4.45
C SER A 121 5.73 -7.78 3.09
N HIS A 122 4.91 -7.16 2.23
CA HIS A 122 5.34 -6.66 0.92
C HIS A 122 6.03 -5.29 0.96
N CYS A 123 6.38 -4.74 2.13
CA CYS A 123 7.04 -3.45 2.27
C CYS A 123 7.96 -3.39 3.50
N ASN A 124 8.81 -2.37 3.58
CA ASN A 124 9.72 -2.17 4.72
C ASN A 124 8.93 -1.80 5.99
N SER A 125 8.39 -2.79 6.67
CA SER A 125 7.47 -2.63 7.80
C SER A 125 7.87 -3.38 9.07
N PHE A 126 8.96 -4.12 9.08
CA PHE A 126 9.38 -4.96 10.20
C PHE A 126 9.32 -4.27 11.57
N LYS A 127 9.97 -3.10 11.71
CA LYS A 127 9.93 -2.32 12.96
C LYS A 127 8.51 -1.92 13.36
N LEU A 128 7.64 -1.67 12.38
CA LEU A 128 6.24 -1.34 12.62
C LEU A 128 5.45 -2.57 13.05
N GLN A 129 5.63 -3.72 12.38
CA GLN A 129 4.98 -4.98 12.72
C GLN A 129 5.31 -5.37 14.16
N ARG A 130 6.60 -5.42 14.51
CA ARG A 130 7.05 -5.72 15.86
C ARG A 130 6.44 -4.76 16.90
N LYS A 131 6.41 -3.46 16.61
CA LYS A 131 5.78 -2.47 17.49
C LYS A 131 4.28 -2.71 17.66
N ILE A 132 3.56 -3.11 16.61
CA ILE A 132 2.12 -3.39 16.67
C ILE A 132 1.87 -4.65 17.50
N LEU A 133 2.61 -5.74 17.25
CA LEU A 133 2.49 -7.00 17.98
C LEU A 133 2.76 -6.80 19.49
N ASN A 134 3.82 -6.11 19.86
CA ASN A 134 4.15 -5.82 21.26
C ASN A 134 3.09 -4.94 21.97
N ASN A 135 2.22 -4.27 21.23
CA ASN A 135 1.11 -3.50 21.81
C ASN A 135 -0.22 -4.29 21.85
N CYS A 136 -0.24 -5.55 21.41
CA CYS A 136 -1.43 -6.40 21.47
C CYS A 136 -1.46 -7.19 22.76
N ASN A 137 -2.15 -6.69 23.79
CA ASN A 137 -2.18 -7.29 25.14
C ASN A 137 -2.73 -8.72 25.15
N PHE A 138 -3.59 -9.07 24.18
CA PHE A 138 -4.17 -10.40 24.05
C PHE A 138 -3.19 -11.46 23.52
N LEU A 139 -2.05 -11.05 22.95
CA LEU A 139 -1.02 -11.97 22.46
C LEU A 139 -0.07 -12.42 23.56
N VAL A 140 0.12 -11.64 24.62
CA VAL A 140 1.11 -11.90 25.69
C VAL A 140 0.81 -13.19 26.46
N ASN A 141 -0.44 -13.65 26.48
CA ASN A 141 -0.90 -14.82 27.23
C ASN A 141 -1.21 -16.04 26.33
N ASP A 142 -0.94 -15.97 25.02
CA ASP A 142 -1.29 -17.04 24.09
C ASP A 142 -0.03 -17.60 23.40
N LYS A 143 0.12 -18.93 23.40
CA LYS A 143 1.21 -19.66 22.69
C LYS A 143 1.26 -19.36 21.18
N SER A 144 0.20 -18.77 20.62
CA SER A 144 0.17 -18.29 19.23
C SER A 144 1.17 -17.16 18.95
N TYR A 145 1.70 -16.48 19.98
CA TYR A 145 2.72 -15.44 19.82
C TYR A 145 4.06 -16.01 19.29
N GLU A 146 4.47 -17.17 19.77
CA GLU A 146 5.70 -17.86 19.32
C GLU A 146 5.66 -18.22 17.83
N TYR A 147 4.49 -18.64 17.32
CA TYR A 147 4.33 -18.93 15.88
C TYR A 147 4.45 -17.67 15.01
N ILE A 148 3.84 -16.57 15.44
CA ILE A 148 3.88 -15.30 14.69
C ILE A 148 5.30 -14.71 14.69
N GLU A 149 6.04 -14.82 15.81
CA GLU A 149 7.41 -14.33 15.92
C GLU A 149 8.37 -15.16 15.06
N ASN A 150 8.22 -16.47 15.05
CA ASN A 150 9.00 -17.39 14.21
C ASN A 150 8.71 -17.19 12.71
N ASP A 151 7.45 -16.98 12.32
CA ASP A 151 7.09 -16.66 10.93
C ASP A 151 7.68 -15.30 10.48
N LEU A 152 7.71 -14.30 11.36
CA LEU A 152 8.35 -13.01 11.10
C LEU A 152 9.87 -13.13 10.96
N ILE A 153 10.54 -13.94 11.78
CA ILE A 153 11.97 -14.21 11.70
C ILE A 153 12.31 -14.91 10.38
N ASN A 154 11.54 -15.94 10.01
CA ASN A 154 11.71 -16.68 8.75
C ASN A 154 11.51 -15.79 7.51
N LEU A 155 10.56 -14.86 7.55
CA LEU A 155 10.34 -13.89 6.46
C LEU A 155 11.54 -12.94 6.28
N ILE A 156 12.21 -12.55 7.37
CA ILE A 156 13.38 -11.66 7.34
C ILE A 156 14.60 -12.37 6.77
N GLU A 157 14.84 -13.61 7.17
CA GLU A 157 15.95 -14.41 6.67
C GLU A 157 15.82 -14.69 5.16
N ASN A 158 14.58 -14.90 4.69
CA ASN A 158 14.31 -15.09 3.27
C ASN A 158 14.44 -13.81 2.44
N ASP A 159 14.12 -12.63 2.98
CA ASP A 159 14.33 -11.35 2.28
C ASP A 159 15.82 -10.94 2.25
N SER A 160 16.60 -11.27 3.27
CA SER A 160 18.05 -11.02 3.29
C SER A 160 18.80 -11.89 2.28
N LYS A 161 18.32 -13.11 2.01
CA LYS A 161 18.88 -14.02 0.99
C LYS A 161 18.55 -13.63 -0.47
N LYS A 162 17.53 -12.79 -0.69
CA LYS A 162 17.15 -12.29 -2.02
C LYS A 162 17.89 -11.01 -2.43
N THR A 163 18.61 -10.38 -1.51
CA THR A 163 19.37 -9.13 -1.74
C THR A 163 20.89 -9.34 -1.79
N SER A 164 21.34 -10.57 -1.70
CA SER A 164 22.75 -11.02 -1.94
C SER A 164 22.86 -11.64 -3.31
#